data_c2355b621d9536d604f6c7f74400764a
#
_entry.id   c2355b621d9536d604f6c7f74400764a
#
_cell.length_a   1.000
_cell.length_b   1.000
_cell.length_c   1.000
_cell.angle_alpha   90.00
_cell.angle_beta   90.00
_cell.angle_gamma   90.00
#
_symmetry.space_group_name_H-M   'P 1'
#
loop_
_entity.id
_entity.type
_entity.pdbx_description
1 polymer ?
#
loop_
_entity_poly.entity_id
_entity_poly.type
_entity_poly.pdbx_seq_one_letter_code
_entity_poly.pdbx_strand_id
1 'polypeptide(L)'
;MVGLPLNAVEEGMERIVSSLRQDPSALETAYVSVIAFAGKAKVISPLTDIVSFYPPKLPIGGGTSLGLGLETLMNEIDKKVILRSQSRQRDWKPLVFLITDGKPTDNTKRSIQKWKSDYSNKATMVAIMLGENADISILKQLTPHVLIYEGSSNDDFKKFFDWISASVQSHSQAIEQNRENKGINLSKKSDLLKKAPDTVSKVDESTVVLVGRCQSNKAPYLVKYEQVVTEKMLQKYVKNSNFTLNGCYPITEEYFNWSSENSFNEINISELEGVPSCSYCGNISAIASCGYCQKIMCIDGEGTAICPWCKKENNFVLGDADFSIQRGEG
;
A
#
# COMPACT_ATOMS: atom_id res chain seq x y z
N MET A 1 2.73 1.62 0.71
CA MET A 1 3.75 0.80 -0.01
C MET A 1 4.80 1.71 -0.63
N VAL A 2 6.08 1.38 -0.47
CA VAL A 2 7.21 2.08 -1.12
C VAL A 2 8.35 1.07 -1.37
N GLY A 3 9.19 1.32 -2.37
CA GLY A 3 10.29 0.42 -2.72
C GLY A 3 9.83 -0.88 -3.39
N LEU A 4 10.45 -2.02 -2.99
CA LEU A 4 10.23 -3.32 -3.62
C LEU A 4 8.74 -3.72 -3.76
N PRO A 5 7.87 -3.58 -2.73
CA PRO A 5 6.47 -3.96 -2.85
C PRO A 5 5.70 -3.16 -3.90
N LEU A 6 5.97 -1.86 -4.05
CA LEU A 6 5.30 -1.02 -5.03
C LEU A 6 5.67 -1.41 -6.46
N ASN A 7 6.98 -1.55 -6.72
CA ASN A 7 7.48 -1.96 -8.04
C ASN A 7 6.94 -3.34 -8.42
N ALA A 8 6.90 -4.26 -7.46
CA ALA A 8 6.38 -5.60 -7.69
C ALA A 8 4.89 -5.60 -8.03
N VAL A 9 4.08 -4.73 -7.43
CA VAL A 9 2.65 -4.59 -7.78
C VAL A 9 2.50 -4.00 -9.19
N GLU A 10 3.31 -3.00 -9.58
CA GLU A 10 3.30 -2.44 -10.94
C GLU A 10 3.68 -3.50 -11.99
N GLU A 11 4.79 -4.20 -11.81
CA GLU A 11 5.22 -5.30 -12.68
C GLU A 11 4.18 -6.42 -12.73
N GLY A 12 3.55 -6.71 -11.58
CA GLY A 12 2.50 -7.71 -11.46
C GLY A 12 1.24 -7.35 -12.26
N MET A 13 0.83 -6.08 -12.27
CA MET A 13 -0.28 -5.64 -13.13
C MET A 13 0.03 -5.85 -14.62
N GLU A 14 1.27 -5.55 -15.06
CA GLU A 14 1.70 -5.80 -16.45
C GLU A 14 1.61 -7.29 -16.80
N ARG A 15 2.00 -8.18 -15.88
CA ARG A 15 1.90 -9.62 -16.06
C ARG A 15 0.46 -10.11 -16.13
N ILE A 16 -0.42 -9.64 -15.24
CA ILE A 16 -1.86 -9.95 -15.29
C ILE A 16 -2.42 -9.58 -16.66
N VAL A 17 -2.19 -8.36 -17.12
CA VAL A 17 -2.68 -7.87 -18.42
C VAL A 17 -2.14 -8.73 -19.57
N SER A 18 -0.85 -9.02 -19.57
CA SER A 18 -0.23 -9.87 -20.59
C SER A 18 -0.85 -11.28 -20.61
N SER A 19 -1.05 -11.88 -19.45
CA SER A 19 -1.66 -13.22 -19.30
C SER A 19 -3.12 -13.23 -19.76
N LEU A 20 -3.92 -12.23 -19.37
CA LEU A 20 -5.33 -12.14 -19.74
C LEU A 20 -5.52 -11.87 -21.24
N ARG A 21 -4.61 -11.12 -21.87
CA ARG A 21 -4.63 -10.89 -23.32
C ARG A 21 -4.29 -12.13 -24.16
N GLN A 22 -3.70 -13.14 -23.57
CA GLN A 22 -3.43 -14.43 -24.21
C GLN A 22 -4.57 -15.44 -24.05
N ASP A 23 -5.57 -15.15 -23.19
CA ASP A 23 -6.74 -16.01 -22.97
C ASP A 23 -7.92 -15.49 -23.79
N PRO A 24 -8.43 -16.24 -24.78
CA PRO A 24 -9.55 -15.82 -25.61
C PRO A 24 -10.81 -15.45 -24.81
N SER A 25 -11.15 -16.21 -23.77
CA SER A 25 -12.30 -15.95 -22.91
C SER A 25 -12.15 -14.64 -22.13
N ALA A 26 -10.94 -14.35 -21.63
CA ALA A 26 -10.65 -13.12 -20.93
C ALA A 26 -10.64 -11.90 -21.85
N LEU A 27 -10.16 -12.04 -23.10
CA LEU A 27 -10.19 -10.97 -24.10
C LEU A 27 -11.59 -10.42 -24.35
N GLU A 28 -12.59 -11.29 -24.34
CA GLU A 28 -13.98 -10.91 -24.62
C GLU A 28 -14.74 -10.45 -23.37
N THR A 29 -14.31 -10.88 -22.18
CA THR A 29 -15.12 -10.71 -20.96
C THR A 29 -14.47 -9.89 -19.87
N ALA A 30 -13.14 -9.69 -19.91
CA ALA A 30 -12.42 -9.05 -18.81
C ALA A 30 -12.35 -7.52 -18.98
N TYR A 31 -12.79 -6.83 -17.94
CA TYR A 31 -12.64 -5.39 -17.74
C TYR A 31 -11.85 -5.15 -16.47
N VAL A 32 -10.97 -4.17 -16.47
CA VAL A 32 -10.07 -3.87 -15.35
C VAL A 32 -10.24 -2.40 -14.94
N SER A 33 -10.27 -2.17 -13.63
CA SER A 33 -10.18 -0.85 -13.01
C SER A 33 -9.14 -0.86 -11.91
N VAL A 34 -8.43 0.23 -11.73
CA VAL A 34 -7.45 0.39 -10.66
C VAL A 34 -7.83 1.57 -9.78
N ILE A 35 -7.99 1.29 -8.49
CA ILE A 35 -8.24 2.29 -7.45
C ILE A 35 -7.03 2.31 -6.53
N ALA A 36 -6.40 3.45 -6.39
CA ALA A 36 -5.35 3.66 -5.41
C ALA A 36 -5.88 4.41 -4.18
N PHE A 37 -5.38 4.03 -3.01
CA PHE A 37 -5.67 4.73 -1.75
C PHE A 37 -4.41 4.85 -0.90
N ALA A 38 -4.25 6.03 -0.30
CA ALA A 38 -3.24 6.38 0.68
C ALA A 38 -3.89 7.30 1.71
N GLY A 39 -3.48 8.53 1.92
CA GLY A 39 -4.26 9.55 2.64
C GLY A 39 -5.54 9.99 1.91
N LYS A 40 -5.63 9.71 0.62
CA LYS A 40 -6.80 9.92 -0.26
C LYS A 40 -7.05 8.66 -1.09
N ALA A 41 -8.24 8.55 -1.68
CA ALA A 41 -8.58 7.46 -2.60
C ALA A 41 -9.06 8.01 -3.94
N LYS A 42 -8.60 7.41 -5.04
CA LYS A 42 -8.98 7.80 -6.41
C LYS A 42 -9.00 6.59 -7.33
N VAL A 43 -9.88 6.63 -8.33
CA VAL A 43 -9.80 5.78 -9.51
C VAL A 43 -8.67 6.29 -10.40
N ILE A 44 -7.58 5.53 -10.51
CA ILE A 44 -6.44 5.89 -11.37
C ILE A 44 -6.57 5.31 -12.77
N SER A 45 -7.27 4.18 -12.91
CA SER A 45 -7.71 3.69 -14.20
C SER A 45 -9.18 3.32 -14.10
N PRO A 46 -10.08 3.94 -14.89
CA PRO A 46 -11.49 3.60 -14.91
C PRO A 46 -11.69 2.19 -15.45
N LEU A 47 -12.88 1.62 -15.26
CA LEU A 47 -13.21 0.29 -15.78
C LEU A 47 -13.10 0.29 -17.31
N THR A 48 -12.11 -0.44 -17.81
CA THR A 48 -11.69 -0.48 -19.22
C THR A 48 -11.55 -1.94 -19.65
N ASP A 49 -11.92 -2.25 -20.87
CA ASP A 49 -11.71 -3.58 -21.46
C ASP A 49 -10.22 -3.96 -21.47
N ILE A 50 -9.92 -5.24 -21.36
CA ILE A 50 -8.52 -5.71 -21.20
C ILE A 50 -7.64 -5.40 -22.42
N VAL A 51 -8.22 -5.25 -23.62
CA VAL A 51 -7.48 -4.93 -24.84
C VAL A 51 -6.96 -3.51 -24.78
N SER A 52 -7.81 -2.58 -24.33
CA SER A 52 -7.52 -1.13 -24.24
C SER A 52 -6.88 -0.74 -22.90
N PHE A 53 -6.86 -1.61 -21.90
CA PHE A 53 -6.31 -1.29 -20.58
C PHE A 53 -4.77 -1.23 -20.59
N TYR A 54 -4.22 -0.13 -20.07
CA TYR A 54 -2.79 0.00 -19.81
C TYR A 54 -2.55 0.18 -18.31
N PRO A 55 -1.68 -0.64 -17.70
CA PRO A 55 -1.35 -0.51 -16.28
C PRO A 55 -0.85 0.90 -15.94
N PRO A 56 -1.53 1.61 -15.02
CA PRO A 56 -1.08 2.94 -14.61
C PRO A 56 0.11 2.83 -13.66
N LYS A 57 0.91 3.88 -13.57
CA LYS A 57 1.86 4.06 -12.48
C LYS A 57 1.09 4.31 -11.19
N LEU A 58 1.53 3.64 -10.11
CA LEU A 58 0.90 3.78 -8.81
C LEU A 58 1.46 5.00 -8.06
N PRO A 59 0.59 5.86 -7.52
CA PRO A 59 1.05 6.99 -6.72
C PRO A 59 1.58 6.52 -5.36
N ILE A 60 2.55 7.25 -4.83
CA ILE A 60 3.04 7.08 -3.46
C ILE A 60 2.44 8.19 -2.61
N GLY A 61 1.89 7.83 -1.44
CA GLY A 61 1.35 8.78 -0.47
C GLY A 61 1.40 8.20 0.94
N GLY A 62 1.40 9.06 1.94
CA GLY A 62 1.30 8.67 3.35
C GLY A 62 -0.14 8.34 3.74
N GLY A 63 -0.28 7.39 4.68
CA GLY A 63 -1.56 6.93 5.18
C GLY A 63 -2.15 5.76 4.39
N THR A 64 -3.17 5.15 4.99
CA THR A 64 -3.92 3.99 4.47
C THR A 64 -5.40 4.24 4.66
N SER A 65 -5.99 5.16 3.88
CA SER A 65 -7.42 5.52 3.98
C SER A 65 -8.29 4.43 3.34
N LEU A 66 -8.38 3.28 4.00
CA LEU A 66 -9.15 2.13 3.55
C LEU A 66 -10.65 2.45 3.43
N GLY A 67 -11.20 3.24 4.36
CA GLY A 67 -12.59 3.66 4.31
C GLY A 67 -12.93 4.45 3.05
N LEU A 68 -12.07 5.40 2.67
CA LEU A 68 -12.19 6.15 1.41
C LEU A 68 -12.00 5.24 0.19
N GLY A 69 -11.06 4.29 0.26
CA GLY A 69 -10.86 3.26 -0.77
C GLY A 69 -12.12 2.44 -1.03
N LEU A 70 -12.77 1.97 0.03
CA LEU A 70 -14.04 1.23 -0.05
C LEU A 70 -15.18 2.10 -0.60
N GLU A 71 -15.29 3.37 -0.18
CA GLU A 71 -16.30 4.29 -0.72
C GLU A 71 -16.11 4.54 -2.22
N THR A 72 -14.86 4.73 -2.65
CA THR A 72 -14.50 4.89 -4.05
C THR A 72 -14.87 3.64 -4.85
N LEU A 73 -14.54 2.45 -4.34
CA LEU A 73 -14.90 1.16 -4.95
C LEU A 73 -16.41 0.99 -5.09
N MET A 74 -17.16 1.24 -4.02
CA MET A 74 -18.62 1.14 -4.03
C MET A 74 -19.26 2.07 -5.06
N ASN A 75 -18.75 3.31 -5.15
CA ASN A 75 -19.22 4.28 -6.14
C ASN A 75 -18.92 3.84 -7.59
N GLU A 76 -17.76 3.21 -7.84
CA GLU A 76 -17.42 2.69 -9.16
C GLU A 76 -18.30 1.47 -9.53
N ILE A 77 -18.58 0.58 -8.57
CA ILE A 77 -19.52 -0.53 -8.79
C ILE A 77 -20.91 0.01 -9.17
N ASP A 78 -21.44 0.98 -8.43
CA ASP A 78 -22.77 1.53 -8.72
C ASP A 78 -22.85 2.28 -10.06
N LYS A 79 -21.75 2.93 -10.49
CA LYS A 79 -21.72 3.70 -11.74
C LYS A 79 -21.47 2.85 -12.98
N LYS A 80 -20.66 1.79 -12.86
CA LYS A 80 -20.08 1.09 -14.01
C LYS A 80 -20.61 -0.33 -14.19
N VAL A 81 -21.10 -0.97 -13.12
CA VAL A 81 -21.50 -2.38 -13.15
C VAL A 81 -23.01 -2.51 -13.15
N ILE A 82 -23.57 -3.10 -14.19
CA ILE A 82 -25.03 -3.28 -14.37
C ILE A 82 -25.43 -4.63 -13.80
N LEU A 83 -25.72 -4.69 -12.50
CA LEU A 83 -26.12 -5.92 -11.81
C LEU A 83 -27.62 -6.25 -11.96
N ARG A 84 -28.46 -5.25 -12.26
CA ARG A 84 -29.90 -5.41 -12.46
C ARG A 84 -30.38 -4.53 -13.62
N SER A 85 -30.90 -5.12 -14.67
CA SER A 85 -31.56 -4.42 -15.77
C SER A 85 -32.69 -5.28 -16.30
N GLN A 86 -33.83 -4.65 -16.67
CA GLN A 86 -34.93 -5.31 -17.36
C GLN A 86 -34.71 -5.41 -18.87
N SER A 87 -33.79 -4.57 -19.40
CA SER A 87 -33.62 -4.39 -20.85
C SER A 87 -32.19 -4.64 -21.35
N ARG A 88 -31.22 -4.89 -20.48
CA ARG A 88 -29.80 -5.12 -20.86
C ARG A 88 -29.30 -6.41 -20.24
N GLN A 89 -28.33 -7.03 -20.92
CA GLN A 89 -27.55 -8.13 -20.36
C GLN A 89 -26.89 -7.67 -19.07
N ARG A 90 -26.92 -8.49 -18.02
CA ARG A 90 -26.33 -8.18 -16.72
C ARG A 90 -24.83 -8.40 -16.79
N ASP A 91 -24.10 -7.52 -16.13
CA ASP A 91 -22.69 -7.74 -15.90
C ASP A 91 -22.49 -8.82 -14.83
N TRP A 92 -21.35 -9.47 -14.90
CA TRP A 92 -20.93 -10.42 -13.88
C TRP A 92 -20.49 -9.69 -12.62
N LYS A 93 -20.53 -10.42 -11.49
CA LYS A 93 -20.05 -9.86 -10.22
C LYS A 93 -18.59 -9.50 -10.34
N PRO A 94 -18.20 -8.26 -10.03
CA PRO A 94 -16.79 -7.87 -10.00
C PRO A 94 -15.99 -8.76 -9.05
N LEU A 95 -14.78 -9.11 -9.46
CA LEU A 95 -13.77 -9.71 -8.64
C LEU A 95 -12.82 -8.61 -8.15
N VAL A 96 -12.80 -8.38 -6.85
CA VAL A 96 -12.02 -7.30 -6.21
C VAL A 96 -10.81 -7.89 -5.50
N PHE A 97 -9.61 -7.47 -5.88
CA PHE A 97 -8.39 -7.73 -5.14
C PHE A 97 -8.01 -6.49 -4.33
N LEU A 98 -8.21 -6.54 -3.02
CA LEU A 98 -7.78 -5.50 -2.09
C LEU A 98 -6.37 -5.83 -1.60
N ILE A 99 -5.37 -5.05 -2.01
CA ILE A 99 -3.97 -5.26 -1.64
C ILE A 99 -3.54 -4.13 -0.71
N THR A 100 -3.04 -4.46 0.48
CA THR A 100 -2.57 -3.48 1.46
C THR A 100 -1.40 -4.03 2.27
N ASP A 101 -0.50 -3.12 2.68
CA ASP A 101 0.65 -3.41 3.54
C ASP A 101 0.54 -2.72 4.92
N GLY A 102 -0.48 -1.91 5.13
CA GLY A 102 -0.62 -1.08 6.32
C GLY A 102 -1.98 -1.20 7.02
N LYS A 103 -2.03 -0.64 8.21
CA LYS A 103 -3.26 -0.48 8.99
C LYS A 103 -4.05 0.72 8.47
N PRO A 104 -5.39 0.68 8.51
CA PRO A 104 -6.19 1.85 8.17
C PRO A 104 -5.89 3.03 9.08
N THR A 105 -5.66 4.19 8.47
CA THR A 105 -5.43 5.46 9.15
C THR A 105 -6.70 6.34 9.24
N ASP A 106 -7.76 5.92 8.54
CA ASP A 106 -9.07 6.59 8.56
C ASP A 106 -10.14 5.77 9.31
N ASN A 107 -11.32 6.38 9.52
CA ASN A 107 -12.45 5.71 10.15
C ASN A 107 -13.19 4.78 9.17
N THR A 108 -12.89 3.51 9.21
CA THR A 108 -13.45 2.49 8.32
C THR A 108 -14.85 1.99 8.71
N LYS A 109 -15.36 2.27 9.91
CA LYS A 109 -16.58 1.63 10.46
C LYS A 109 -17.80 1.75 9.54
N ARG A 110 -18.07 2.97 9.06
CA ARG A 110 -19.23 3.24 8.19
C ARG A 110 -19.08 2.55 6.82
N SER A 111 -17.91 2.64 6.22
CA SER A 111 -17.64 2.06 4.90
C SER A 111 -17.69 0.53 4.93
N ILE A 112 -17.16 -0.09 6.01
CA ILE A 112 -17.26 -1.54 6.23
C ILE A 112 -18.71 -1.97 6.42
N GLN A 113 -19.49 -1.25 7.22
CA GLN A 113 -20.89 -1.56 7.44
C GLN A 113 -21.68 -1.49 6.13
N LYS A 114 -21.49 -0.44 5.34
CA LYS A 114 -22.12 -0.28 4.02
C LYS A 114 -21.68 -1.38 3.04
N TRP A 115 -20.40 -1.76 3.05
CA TRP A 115 -19.91 -2.87 2.25
C TRP A 115 -20.63 -4.17 2.60
N LYS A 116 -20.71 -4.50 3.89
CA LYS A 116 -21.39 -5.73 4.36
C LYS A 116 -22.85 -5.79 3.98
N SER A 117 -23.60 -4.69 4.19
CA SER A 117 -25.05 -4.67 3.94
C SER A 117 -25.40 -4.68 2.45
N ASP A 118 -24.67 -3.88 1.64
CA ASP A 118 -25.15 -3.51 0.31
C ASP A 118 -24.31 -4.09 -0.83
N TYR A 119 -23.02 -4.44 -0.59
CA TYR A 119 -22.07 -4.79 -1.64
C TYR A 119 -21.47 -6.19 -1.54
N SER A 120 -21.47 -6.82 -0.37
CA SER A 120 -20.92 -8.18 -0.19
C SER A 120 -21.55 -9.23 -1.14
N ASN A 121 -22.82 -9.01 -1.54
CA ASN A 121 -23.51 -9.83 -2.53
C ASN A 121 -23.33 -9.34 -3.98
N LYS A 122 -22.89 -8.09 -4.19
CA LYS A 122 -22.69 -7.49 -5.50
C LYS A 122 -21.31 -7.75 -6.10
N ALA A 123 -20.31 -7.99 -5.27
CA ALA A 123 -18.94 -8.24 -5.68
C ALA A 123 -18.31 -9.36 -4.84
N THR A 124 -17.28 -10.01 -5.38
CA THR A 124 -16.46 -10.97 -4.65
C THR A 124 -15.12 -10.31 -4.32
N MET A 125 -14.79 -10.22 -3.03
CA MET A 125 -13.53 -9.60 -2.60
C MET A 125 -12.57 -10.65 -2.06
N VAL A 126 -11.30 -10.50 -2.47
CA VAL A 126 -10.13 -11.16 -1.86
C VAL A 126 -9.24 -10.07 -1.30
N ALA A 127 -9.02 -10.09 0.01
CA ALA A 127 -8.10 -9.19 0.66
C ALA A 127 -6.72 -9.84 0.79
N ILE A 128 -5.68 -9.11 0.40
CA ILE A 128 -4.30 -9.58 0.36
C ILE A 128 -3.45 -8.64 1.19
N MET A 129 -2.86 -9.18 2.22
CA MET A 129 -1.96 -8.48 3.11
C MET A 129 -0.52 -8.72 2.65
N LEU A 130 0.22 -7.65 2.36
CA LEU A 130 1.65 -7.71 2.06
C LEU A 130 2.45 -7.50 3.35
N GLY A 131 3.13 -8.55 3.81
CA GLY A 131 3.82 -8.53 5.11
C GLY A 131 2.85 -8.64 6.30
N GLU A 132 3.29 -8.26 7.49
CA GLU A 132 2.56 -8.51 8.74
C GLU A 132 1.86 -7.27 9.32
N ASN A 133 2.01 -6.10 8.70
CA ASN A 133 1.62 -4.81 9.28
C ASN A 133 0.15 -4.42 9.08
N ALA A 134 -0.62 -5.11 8.22
CA ALA A 134 -2.02 -4.80 8.00
C ALA A 134 -2.93 -5.37 9.11
N ASP A 135 -4.09 -4.75 9.31
CA ASP A 135 -5.06 -5.20 10.32
C ASP A 135 -5.96 -6.31 9.77
N ILE A 136 -5.60 -7.55 10.07
CA ILE A 136 -6.36 -8.75 9.70
C ILE A 136 -7.81 -8.68 10.18
N SER A 137 -8.07 -8.10 11.35
CA SER A 137 -9.41 -8.04 11.94
C SER A 137 -10.36 -7.18 11.12
N ILE A 138 -9.82 -6.10 10.55
CA ILE A 138 -10.56 -5.21 9.65
C ILE A 138 -10.79 -5.90 8.30
N LEU A 139 -9.76 -6.53 7.73
CA LEU A 139 -9.88 -7.23 6.45
C LEU A 139 -10.88 -8.39 6.52
N LYS A 140 -10.89 -9.15 7.61
CA LYS A 140 -11.88 -10.24 7.86
C LYS A 140 -13.32 -9.74 7.98
N GLN A 141 -13.52 -8.47 8.31
CA GLN A 141 -14.85 -7.89 8.29
C GLN A 141 -15.35 -7.62 6.87
N LEU A 142 -14.47 -7.47 5.90
CA LEU A 142 -14.83 -7.21 4.49
C LEU A 142 -15.08 -8.49 3.71
N THR A 143 -14.32 -9.54 3.97
CA THR A 143 -14.37 -10.79 3.23
C THR A 143 -13.87 -11.97 4.06
N PRO A 144 -14.41 -13.20 3.87
CA PRO A 144 -13.83 -14.42 4.42
C PRO A 144 -12.52 -14.83 3.72
N HIS A 145 -12.19 -14.21 2.58
CA HIS A 145 -11.02 -14.53 1.76
C HIS A 145 -9.88 -13.56 2.05
N VAL A 146 -9.24 -13.71 3.22
CA VAL A 146 -8.06 -12.92 3.60
C VAL A 146 -6.83 -13.79 3.47
N LEU A 147 -5.88 -13.34 2.66
CA LEU A 147 -4.62 -14.02 2.36
C LEU A 147 -3.46 -13.16 2.85
N ILE A 148 -2.45 -13.81 3.39
CA ILE A 148 -1.18 -13.19 3.76
C ILE A 148 -0.15 -13.59 2.72
N TYR A 149 0.51 -12.61 2.13
CA TYR A 149 1.64 -12.81 1.25
C TYR A 149 2.94 -12.72 2.05
N GLU A 150 3.68 -13.81 2.13
CA GLU A 150 4.94 -13.92 2.89
C GLU A 150 6.18 -13.92 1.99
N GLY A 151 6.02 -13.75 0.69
CA GLY A 151 7.15 -13.72 -0.23
C GLY A 151 8.02 -12.48 -0.05
N SER A 152 9.34 -12.68 -0.15
CA SER A 152 10.34 -11.61 0.00
C SER A 152 11.14 -11.34 -1.27
N SER A 153 10.98 -12.15 -2.31
CA SER A 153 11.71 -12.05 -3.57
C SER A 153 10.83 -11.62 -4.75
N ASN A 154 11.45 -11.09 -5.80
CA ASN A 154 10.73 -10.77 -7.04
C ASN A 154 10.08 -12.01 -7.68
N ASP A 155 10.67 -13.21 -7.54
CA ASP A 155 10.10 -14.45 -8.08
C ASP A 155 8.87 -14.89 -7.30
N ASP A 156 8.79 -14.59 -6.01
CA ASP A 156 7.60 -14.85 -5.20
C ASP A 156 6.45 -13.93 -5.63
N PHE A 157 6.73 -12.66 -5.88
CA PHE A 157 5.75 -11.72 -6.43
C PHE A 157 5.24 -12.18 -7.80
N LYS A 158 6.12 -12.69 -8.68
CA LYS A 158 5.70 -13.25 -9.98
C LYS A 158 4.68 -14.37 -9.80
N LYS A 159 4.99 -15.38 -8.96
CA LYS A 159 4.08 -16.51 -8.67
C LYS A 159 2.75 -16.05 -8.09
N PHE A 160 2.78 -15.03 -7.24
CA PHE A 160 1.57 -14.42 -6.67
C PHE A 160 0.67 -13.80 -7.76
N PHE A 161 1.24 -13.03 -8.68
CA PHE A 161 0.48 -12.43 -9.77
C PHE A 161 0.03 -13.45 -10.82
N ASP A 162 0.79 -14.52 -11.06
CA ASP A 162 0.37 -15.64 -11.88
C ASP A 162 -0.87 -16.34 -11.26
N TRP A 163 -0.93 -16.46 -9.93
CA TRP A 163 -2.11 -16.96 -9.23
C TRP A 163 -3.34 -16.04 -9.38
N ILE A 164 -3.16 -14.72 -9.30
CA ILE A 164 -4.25 -13.75 -9.58
C ILE A 164 -4.75 -13.95 -11.02
N SER A 165 -3.85 -13.99 -12.00
CA SER A 165 -4.19 -14.20 -13.41
C SER A 165 -4.99 -15.48 -13.62
N ALA A 166 -4.55 -16.61 -13.06
CA ALA A 166 -5.24 -17.89 -13.14
C ALA A 166 -6.63 -17.85 -12.47
N SER A 167 -6.77 -17.07 -11.38
CA SER A 167 -8.06 -16.87 -10.70
C SER A 167 -9.04 -16.10 -11.57
N VAL A 168 -8.61 -15.04 -12.25
CA VAL A 168 -9.41 -14.26 -13.19
C VAL A 168 -9.80 -15.10 -14.41
N GLN A 169 -8.85 -15.83 -15.01
CA GLN A 169 -9.11 -16.70 -16.16
C GLN A 169 -10.16 -17.79 -15.83
N SER A 170 -10.03 -18.43 -14.68
CA SER A 170 -10.99 -19.44 -14.23
C SER A 170 -12.39 -18.84 -14.04
N HIS A 171 -12.46 -17.58 -13.62
CA HIS A 171 -13.72 -16.84 -13.48
C HIS A 171 -14.31 -16.52 -14.86
N SER A 172 -13.53 -16.03 -15.80
CA SER A 172 -13.93 -15.73 -17.18
C SER A 172 -14.44 -16.98 -17.91
N GLN A 173 -13.75 -18.10 -17.77
CA GLN A 173 -14.18 -19.39 -18.37
C GLN A 173 -15.48 -19.92 -17.77
N ALA A 174 -15.72 -19.74 -16.46
CA ALA A 174 -16.98 -20.09 -15.82
C ALA A 174 -18.15 -19.24 -16.34
N ILE A 175 -17.89 -17.99 -16.68
CA ILE A 175 -18.82 -17.05 -17.31
C ILE A 175 -19.24 -17.56 -18.68
N GLU A 176 -18.28 -17.86 -19.55
CA GLU A 176 -18.51 -18.31 -20.91
C GLU A 176 -19.35 -19.61 -20.95
N GLN A 177 -19.14 -20.50 -19.99
CA GLN A 177 -19.86 -21.77 -19.88
C GLN A 177 -21.24 -21.68 -19.21
N ASN A 178 -21.74 -20.47 -18.89
CA ASN A 178 -23.01 -20.24 -18.18
C ASN A 178 -23.17 -21.04 -16.88
N ARG A 179 -22.05 -21.40 -16.23
CA ARG A 179 -22.04 -22.11 -14.96
C ARG A 179 -22.23 -21.11 -13.82
N GLU A 180 -23.16 -21.38 -12.93
CA GLU A 180 -23.34 -20.60 -11.71
C GLU A 180 -21.97 -20.51 -10.97
N ASN A 181 -21.59 -19.28 -10.62
CA ASN A 181 -20.32 -18.96 -9.95
C ASN A 181 -20.20 -19.72 -8.62
N LYS A 182 -19.61 -20.88 -8.65
CA LYS A 182 -19.06 -21.50 -7.46
C LYS A 182 -17.79 -20.73 -7.12
N GLY A 183 -17.89 -19.66 -6.38
CA GLY A 183 -16.83 -18.84 -5.78
C GLY A 183 -15.40 -18.97 -6.35
N ILE A 184 -14.53 -18.09 -5.99
CA ILE A 184 -13.11 -18.15 -6.38
C ILE A 184 -12.54 -19.49 -5.93
N ASN A 185 -11.99 -20.27 -6.84
CA ASN A 185 -11.34 -21.53 -6.49
C ASN A 185 -9.96 -21.24 -5.85
N LEU A 186 -10.00 -20.99 -4.54
CA LEU A 186 -8.78 -20.78 -3.74
C LEU A 186 -7.96 -22.08 -3.54
N SER A 187 -8.42 -23.23 -4.10
CA SER A 187 -7.75 -24.51 -3.92
C SER A 187 -6.42 -24.63 -4.65
N LYS A 188 -6.16 -23.77 -5.65
CA LYS A 188 -4.85 -23.61 -6.30
C LYS A 188 -4.00 -22.55 -5.62
N LYS A 189 -3.93 -22.56 -4.30
CA LYS A 189 -3.08 -21.63 -3.55
C LYS A 189 -1.63 -21.80 -3.98
N SER A 190 -0.98 -20.69 -4.25
CA SER A 190 0.48 -20.63 -4.21
C SER A 190 0.93 -20.95 -2.76
N ASP A 191 2.01 -21.71 -2.58
CA ASP A 191 2.61 -21.97 -1.26
C ASP A 191 3.00 -20.68 -0.50
N LEU A 192 3.06 -19.57 -1.23
CA LEU A 192 3.35 -18.22 -0.73
C LEU A 192 2.13 -17.49 -0.11
N LEU A 193 0.93 -18.06 -0.23
CA LEU A 193 -0.30 -17.48 0.29
C LEU A 193 -0.86 -18.31 1.42
N LYS A 194 -0.83 -17.79 2.63
CA LYS A 194 -1.45 -18.40 3.80
C LYS A 194 -2.79 -17.75 4.09
N LYS A 195 -3.77 -18.57 4.50
CA LYS A 195 -5.02 -18.03 5.04
C LYS A 195 -4.72 -17.35 6.37
N ALA A 196 -5.22 -16.12 6.57
CA ALA A 196 -5.03 -15.39 7.80
C ALA A 196 -5.53 -16.19 9.01
N PRO A 197 -4.76 -16.26 10.12
CA PRO A 197 -5.16 -16.97 11.34
C PRO A 197 -6.42 -16.37 11.95
N ASP A 198 -7.20 -17.17 12.67
CA ASP A 198 -8.46 -16.71 13.28
C ASP A 198 -8.25 -15.84 14.52
N THR A 199 -7.07 -15.85 15.10
CA THR A 199 -6.69 -15.02 16.25
C THR A 199 -6.11 -13.67 15.83
N VAL A 200 -6.62 -12.60 16.42
CA VAL A 200 -6.22 -11.21 16.15
C VAL A 200 -5.18 -10.79 17.19
N SER A 201 -3.98 -10.41 16.75
CA SER A 201 -3.05 -9.65 17.59
C SER A 201 -3.32 -8.15 17.50
N LYS A 202 -3.19 -7.45 18.63
CA LYS A 202 -3.43 -6.00 18.71
C LYS A 202 -2.36 -5.22 17.95
N VAL A 203 -2.81 -4.09 17.41
CA VAL A 203 -2.11 -2.95 16.80
C VAL A 203 -0.61 -2.90 17.05
N ASP A 204 0.14 -2.97 15.97
CA ASP A 204 1.59 -2.78 15.99
C ASP A 204 1.98 -1.52 15.22
N GLU A 205 2.65 -0.60 15.91
CA GLU A 205 3.23 0.62 15.33
C GLU A 205 4.62 0.28 14.77
N SER A 206 4.71 -0.72 13.91
CA SER A 206 5.97 -1.34 13.50
C SER A 206 6.74 -0.59 12.42
N THR A 207 6.22 0.51 11.87
CA THR A 207 6.84 1.24 10.77
C THR A 207 6.87 2.73 11.06
N VAL A 208 8.04 3.36 10.86
CA VAL A 208 8.23 4.82 10.91
C VAL A 208 8.55 5.34 9.52
N VAL A 209 7.78 6.32 9.06
CA VAL A 209 8.00 7.02 7.80
C VAL A 209 8.35 8.47 8.08
N LEU A 210 9.46 8.95 7.52
CA LEU A 210 9.91 10.32 7.61
C LEU A 210 10.03 10.92 6.21
N VAL A 211 9.59 12.16 6.01
CA VAL A 211 9.64 12.82 4.71
C VAL A 211 10.57 14.02 4.76
N GLY A 212 11.59 14.00 3.91
CA GLY A 212 12.59 15.05 3.80
C GLY A 212 12.68 15.66 2.40
N ARG A 213 13.45 16.75 2.29
CA ARG A 213 13.84 17.33 1.00
C ARG A 213 15.35 17.36 0.84
N CYS A 214 15.80 16.96 -0.34
CA CYS A 214 17.20 17.04 -0.70
C CYS A 214 17.68 18.50 -0.72
N GLN A 215 18.83 18.76 -0.10
CA GLN A 215 19.41 20.10 -0.07
C GLN A 215 19.83 20.59 -1.44
N SER A 216 20.35 19.69 -2.29
CA SER A 216 20.90 20.04 -3.60
C SER A 216 19.81 20.36 -4.63
N ASN A 217 18.88 19.42 -4.87
CA ASN A 217 17.89 19.53 -5.93
C ASN A 217 16.47 19.89 -5.43
N LYS A 218 16.26 20.00 -4.11
CA LYS A 218 14.98 20.31 -3.44
C LYS A 218 13.91 19.23 -3.59
N ALA A 219 14.22 18.11 -4.28
CA ALA A 219 13.27 17.02 -4.48
C ALA A 219 12.95 16.32 -3.16
N PRO A 220 11.69 15.88 -2.95
CA PRO A 220 11.31 15.17 -1.74
C PRO A 220 11.80 13.73 -1.75
N TYR A 221 12.14 13.20 -0.58
CA TYR A 221 12.47 11.80 -0.36
C TYR A 221 11.75 11.28 0.89
N LEU A 222 11.63 9.96 0.98
CA LEU A 222 11.01 9.26 2.10
C LEU A 222 12.05 8.32 2.73
N VAL A 223 12.19 8.39 4.05
CA VAL A 223 12.98 7.43 4.83
C VAL A 223 12.04 6.50 5.56
N LYS A 224 12.28 5.21 5.45
CA LYS A 224 11.50 4.17 6.10
C LYS A 224 12.35 3.41 7.11
N TYR A 225 11.80 3.27 8.33
CA TYR A 225 12.32 2.40 9.36
C TYR A 225 11.28 1.37 9.73
N GLU A 226 11.72 0.18 10.10
CA GLU A 226 10.86 -0.93 10.49
C GLU A 226 11.31 -1.52 11.82
N GLN A 227 10.37 -1.91 12.67
CA GLN A 227 10.66 -2.58 13.91
C GLN A 227 11.01 -4.05 13.62
N VAL A 228 12.21 -4.47 13.99
CA VAL A 228 12.62 -5.87 13.87
C VAL A 228 12.16 -6.62 15.12
N VAL A 229 11.12 -7.42 14.99
CA VAL A 229 10.67 -8.33 16.05
C VAL A 229 11.58 -9.55 16.06
N THR A 230 12.54 -9.59 16.97
CA THR A 230 13.33 -10.80 17.22
C THR A 230 12.60 -11.75 18.15
N GLU A 231 12.68 -13.08 17.91
CA GLU A 231 12.05 -14.13 18.76
C GLU A 231 12.42 -14.02 20.25
N LYS A 232 13.54 -13.38 20.59
CA LYS A 232 13.96 -13.09 21.96
C LYS A 232 13.12 -12.03 22.67
N MET A 233 12.41 -11.17 21.94
CA MET A 233 11.51 -10.15 22.51
C MET A 233 10.17 -10.72 22.97
N LEU A 234 9.77 -11.88 22.48
CA LEU A 234 8.55 -12.57 22.90
C LEU A 234 8.64 -13.11 24.35
N GLN A 235 9.84 -13.22 24.92
CA GLN A 235 10.05 -13.77 26.28
C GLN A 235 10.28 -12.74 27.38
N LYS A 236 10.45 -11.46 27.08
CA LYS A 236 10.57 -10.40 28.09
C LYS A 236 9.82 -9.15 27.65
N TYR A 237 8.92 -8.69 28.50
CA TYR A 237 8.26 -7.37 28.46
C TYR A 237 9.30 -6.21 28.55
N VAL A 238 10.17 -6.07 27.57
CA VAL A 238 11.09 -4.92 27.49
C VAL A 238 10.62 -4.06 26.32
N LYS A 239 9.99 -2.93 26.65
CA LYS A 239 9.71 -1.82 25.74
C LYS A 239 11.03 -1.16 25.29
N ASN A 240 11.78 -1.79 24.40
CA ASN A 240 12.78 -1.09 23.60
C ASN A 240 12.26 -1.18 22.15
N SER A 241 11.54 -0.15 21.76
CA SER A 241 11.00 -0.01 20.41
C SER A 241 12.03 0.67 19.52
N ASN A 242 13.13 -0.01 19.20
CA ASN A 242 14.08 0.49 18.23
C ASN A 242 13.61 0.12 16.83
N PHE A 243 13.63 1.10 15.94
CA PHE A 243 13.27 0.93 14.53
C PHE A 243 14.54 0.91 13.69
N THR A 244 14.75 -0.13 12.93
CA THR A 244 15.94 -0.29 12.07
C THR A 244 15.67 0.31 10.69
N LEU A 245 16.68 0.98 10.12
CA LEU A 245 16.59 1.59 8.79
C LEU A 245 16.29 0.55 7.71
N ASN A 246 15.18 0.74 7.00
CA ASN A 246 14.83 -0.04 5.81
C ASN A 246 15.44 0.61 4.55
N GLY A 247 15.32 1.94 4.39
CA GLY A 247 15.90 2.65 3.27
C GLY A 247 15.48 4.11 3.13
N CYS A 248 16.13 4.80 2.17
CA CYS A 248 15.78 6.15 1.74
C CYS A 248 15.36 6.12 0.26
N TYR A 249 14.14 6.53 -0.05
CA TYR A 249 13.51 6.38 -1.35
C TYR A 249 13.20 7.73 -1.98
N PRO A 250 13.52 7.94 -3.27
CA PRO A 250 13.08 9.13 -3.98
C PRO A 250 11.55 9.09 -4.17
N ILE A 251 10.91 10.23 -3.95
CA ILE A 251 9.48 10.42 -4.20
C ILE A 251 9.25 11.68 -5.04
N THR A 252 8.04 11.84 -5.58
CA THR A 252 7.64 13.02 -6.36
C THR A 252 6.78 13.97 -5.52
N GLU A 253 6.57 15.20 -6.02
CA GLU A 253 5.67 16.17 -5.37
C GLU A 253 4.22 15.64 -5.26
N GLU A 254 3.84 14.68 -6.09
CA GLU A 254 2.52 14.03 -6.01
C GLU A 254 2.27 13.31 -4.68
N TYR A 255 3.34 12.92 -3.97
CA TYR A 255 3.24 12.34 -2.62
C TYR A 255 2.36 13.20 -1.71
N PHE A 256 2.55 14.53 -1.72
CA PHE A 256 1.78 15.45 -0.87
C PHE A 256 0.31 15.58 -1.29
N ASN A 257 0.01 15.29 -2.56
CA ASN A 257 -1.37 15.26 -3.05
C ASN A 257 -2.13 14.00 -2.61
N TRP A 258 -1.39 12.93 -2.31
CA TRP A 258 -1.93 11.63 -1.90
C TRP A 258 -1.87 11.39 -0.38
N SER A 259 -1.06 12.15 0.33
CA SER A 259 -0.95 12.07 1.80
C SER A 259 -2.09 12.82 2.49
N SER A 260 -2.47 12.36 3.69
CA SER A 260 -3.34 13.13 4.59
C SER A 260 -2.52 14.25 5.25
N GLU A 261 -3.18 15.36 5.61
CA GLU A 261 -2.52 16.50 6.29
C GLU A 261 -2.30 16.26 7.79
N ASN A 262 -2.81 15.16 8.35
CA ASN A 262 -2.90 14.92 9.79
C ASN A 262 -1.90 13.86 10.26
N SER A 263 -0.62 14.19 10.36
CA SER A 263 0.32 13.40 11.14
C SER A 263 0.76 14.18 12.37
N PHE A 264 0.31 13.76 13.56
CA PHE A 264 0.64 14.41 14.84
C PHE A 264 1.55 13.54 15.73
N ASN A 265 2.03 12.42 15.23
CA ASN A 265 2.92 11.56 15.99
C ASN A 265 4.37 11.99 15.77
N GLU A 266 5.07 12.21 16.87
CA GLU A 266 6.51 12.45 16.87
C GLU A 266 7.24 11.15 17.26
N ILE A 267 8.47 11.00 16.80
CA ILE A 267 9.39 9.95 17.22
C ILE A 267 10.70 10.57 17.63
N ASN A 268 11.29 10.05 18.69
CA ASN A 268 12.62 10.46 19.10
C ASN A 268 13.68 9.79 18.21
N ILE A 269 14.69 10.55 17.81
CA ILE A 269 15.77 10.04 16.96
C ILE A 269 16.55 8.89 17.63
N SER A 270 16.59 8.85 18.95
CA SER A 270 17.24 7.78 19.72
C SER A 270 16.53 6.42 19.57
N GLU A 271 15.28 6.39 19.08
CA GLU A 271 14.55 5.17 18.78
C GLU A 271 14.86 4.64 17.37
N LEU A 272 15.61 5.38 16.56
CA LEU A 272 15.94 5.05 15.18
C LEU A 272 17.37 4.49 15.07
N GLU A 273 17.51 3.27 14.57
CA GLU A 273 18.80 2.64 14.32
C GLU A 273 19.21 2.76 12.84
N GLY A 274 20.38 3.37 12.61
CA GLY A 274 20.92 3.60 11.28
C GLY A 274 20.62 4.99 10.75
N VAL A 275 21.62 5.61 10.13
CA VAL A 275 21.52 6.93 9.48
C VAL A 275 21.45 6.73 7.97
N PRO A 276 20.34 7.12 7.31
CA PRO A 276 20.21 6.98 5.87
C PRO A 276 21.01 8.05 5.13
N SER A 277 21.67 7.67 4.03
CA SER A 277 22.18 8.62 3.05
C SER A 277 21.05 9.13 2.15
N CYS A 278 21.21 10.34 1.63
CA CYS A 278 20.24 10.94 0.73
C CYS A 278 20.17 10.18 -0.61
N SER A 279 18.99 9.74 -1.01
CA SER A 279 18.77 8.98 -2.26
C SER A 279 19.04 9.78 -3.56
N TYR A 280 19.16 11.11 -3.48
CA TYR A 280 19.44 11.97 -4.63
C TYR A 280 20.90 12.42 -4.73
N CYS A 281 21.45 12.96 -3.65
CA CYS A 281 22.79 13.57 -3.69
C CYS A 281 23.87 12.79 -2.93
N GLY A 282 23.47 11.73 -2.21
CA GLY A 282 24.41 10.90 -1.43
C GLY A 282 24.89 11.54 -0.12
N ASN A 283 24.37 12.71 0.27
CA ASN A 283 24.70 13.32 1.57
C ASN A 283 24.58 12.31 2.71
N ILE A 284 25.51 12.30 3.64
CA ILE A 284 25.67 11.26 4.66
C ILE A 284 24.51 11.14 5.64
N SER A 285 23.72 12.20 5.83
CA SER A 285 22.53 12.17 6.67
C SER A 285 21.32 12.72 5.93
N ALA A 286 20.26 11.92 5.82
CA ALA A 286 18.95 12.32 5.26
C ALA A 286 17.90 12.60 6.35
N ILE A 287 18.29 12.74 7.62
CA ILE A 287 17.36 12.95 8.75
C ILE A 287 17.73 14.17 9.61
N ALA A 288 18.45 15.14 9.06
CA ALA A 288 18.72 16.38 9.78
C ALA A 288 17.45 17.23 9.87
N SER A 289 17.14 17.75 11.04
CA SER A 289 15.98 18.60 11.29
C SER A 289 16.33 20.07 11.21
N CYS A 290 15.52 20.86 10.50
CA CYS A 290 15.65 22.30 10.47
C CYS A 290 15.24 22.93 11.80
N GLY A 291 16.12 23.69 12.45
CA GLY A 291 15.84 24.36 13.73
C GLY A 291 14.70 25.39 13.70
N TYR A 292 14.26 25.84 12.51
CA TYR A 292 13.17 26.80 12.36
C TYR A 292 11.81 26.19 12.01
N CYS A 293 11.77 25.25 11.06
CA CYS A 293 10.52 24.67 10.61
C CYS A 293 10.35 23.20 10.98
N GLN A 294 11.35 22.62 11.65
CA GLN A 294 11.41 21.24 12.17
C GLN A 294 11.24 20.15 11.09
N LYS A 295 11.25 20.55 9.82
CA LYS A 295 11.17 19.60 8.70
C LYS A 295 12.52 19.01 8.36
N ILE A 296 12.52 17.79 7.84
CA ILE A 296 13.72 17.02 7.55
C ILE A 296 14.36 17.45 6.23
N MET A 297 15.69 17.47 6.24
CA MET A 297 16.53 17.70 5.07
C MET A 297 17.80 16.85 5.14
N CYS A 298 18.47 16.65 4.01
CA CYS A 298 19.77 16.01 4.01
C CYS A 298 20.90 17.03 4.22
N ILE A 299 21.99 16.58 4.86
CA ILE A 299 23.23 17.33 5.08
C ILE A 299 24.43 16.43 4.81
N ASP A 300 25.55 17.04 4.44
CA ASP A 300 26.83 16.36 4.20
C ASP A 300 27.80 16.44 5.39
N GLY A 301 27.28 16.63 6.58
CA GLY A 301 28.06 16.74 7.82
C GLY A 301 27.83 18.04 8.57
N GLU A 302 28.84 18.47 9.36
CA GLU A 302 28.75 19.70 10.12
C GLU A 302 28.87 20.93 9.22
N GLY A 303 28.33 22.05 9.69
CA GLY A 303 28.38 23.33 9.01
C GLY A 303 27.03 23.95 8.68
N THR A 304 27.06 25.02 7.87
CA THR A 304 25.84 25.75 7.50
C THR A 304 25.17 25.17 6.27
N ALA A 305 23.83 25.04 6.34
CA ALA A 305 23.02 24.60 5.22
C ALA A 305 21.71 25.39 5.16
N ILE A 306 21.25 25.71 3.94
CA ILE A 306 19.99 26.40 3.70
C ILE A 306 18.85 25.37 3.66
N CYS A 307 17.85 25.52 4.51
CA CYS A 307 16.71 24.63 4.55
C CYS A 307 15.93 24.65 3.21
N PRO A 308 15.71 23.51 2.56
CA PRO A 308 14.96 23.46 1.32
C PRO A 308 13.46 23.80 1.48
N TRP A 309 12.94 23.75 2.70
CA TRP A 309 11.54 24.05 3.03
C TRP A 309 11.31 25.54 3.31
N CYS A 310 11.96 26.08 4.36
CA CYS A 310 11.72 27.46 4.82
C CYS A 310 12.74 28.48 4.34
N LYS A 311 13.80 28.05 3.61
CA LYS A 311 14.87 28.87 3.04
C LYS A 311 15.76 29.55 4.08
N LYS A 312 15.63 29.24 5.38
CA LYS A 312 16.50 29.79 6.42
C LYS A 312 17.78 28.97 6.51
N GLU A 313 18.86 29.67 6.85
CA GLU A 313 20.16 29.07 7.11
C GLU A 313 20.19 28.41 8.49
N ASN A 314 20.72 27.21 8.57
CA ASN A 314 20.89 26.43 9.79
C ASN A 314 22.35 26.05 9.95
N ASN A 315 22.83 26.06 11.17
CA ASN A 315 24.15 25.53 11.50
C ASN A 315 24.00 24.16 12.17
N PHE A 316 24.57 23.13 11.55
CA PHE A 316 24.51 21.75 12.03
C PHE A 316 25.84 21.38 12.70
N VAL A 317 25.73 20.76 13.87
CA VAL A 317 26.85 20.19 14.60
C VAL A 317 26.55 18.71 14.81
N LEU A 318 27.50 17.83 14.53
CA LEU A 318 27.40 16.42 14.84
C LEU A 318 27.49 16.25 16.36
N GLY A 319 26.48 15.63 16.95
CA GLY A 319 26.40 15.37 18.38
C GLY A 319 25.26 14.44 18.70
N ASP A 320 25.21 13.93 19.93
CA ASP A 320 24.12 13.14 20.47
C ASP A 320 22.90 14.05 20.72
N ALA A 321 22.34 14.59 19.65
CA ALA A 321 21.16 15.43 19.74
C ALA A 321 19.93 14.54 19.97
N ASP A 322 19.38 14.62 21.16
CA ASP A 322 18.09 14.03 21.50
C ASP A 322 16.99 15.00 21.04
N PHE A 323 16.37 14.72 19.89
CA PHE A 323 15.27 15.53 19.35
C PHE A 323 14.19 14.65 18.73
N SER A 324 12.98 15.15 18.74
CA SER A 324 11.82 14.48 18.15
C SER A 324 11.58 14.99 16.72
N ILE A 325 11.17 14.08 15.85
CA ILE A 325 10.87 14.34 14.44
C ILE A 325 9.41 13.96 14.18
N GLN A 326 8.70 14.76 13.37
CA GLN A 326 7.35 14.44 12.93
C GLN A 326 7.37 13.21 12.01
N ARG A 327 6.55 12.20 12.35
CA ARG A 327 6.32 11.02 11.52
C ARG A 327 5.33 11.35 10.42
N GLY A 328 5.58 10.88 9.19
CA GLY A 328 4.53 10.70 8.20
C GLY A 328 3.65 9.51 8.58
N GLU A 329 2.43 9.47 8.03
CA GLU A 329 1.61 8.26 8.11
C GLU A 329 2.24 7.18 7.23
N GLY A 330 2.54 6.04 7.81
CA GLY A 330 3.14 4.88 7.16
C GLY A 330 2.11 3.97 6.49
#